data_4da17f25c9f135e310fcbdc3c12979a4
#
_entry.id   4da17f25c9f135e310fcbdc3c12979a4
#
_cell.length_a   1.000
_cell.length_b   1.000
_cell.length_c   1.000
_cell.angle_alpha   90.00
_cell.angle_beta   90.00
_cell.angle_gamma   90.00
#
_symmetry.space_group_name_H-M   'P 1'
#
loop_
_entity.id
_entity.type
_entity.pdbx_description
1 polymer ?
#
loop_
_entity_poly.entity_id
_entity_poly.type
_entity_poly.pdbx_seq_one_letter_code
_entity_poly.pdbx_strand_id
1 'polypeptide(L)'
;MNTNIERLSQMLKRHFHFWTEVFKDEETGEDVSIERRDILDTELSDEEQQLIKAIAADIPNLTDDELHQFREEIMPFDCKTIDLIYIERVRRGDERCAQAIEDVPTLFELCEKGNRWAAYALYLKYYCGDEEQGIFINMQKAKKYYDMAGDIPYKDEWDDKEEPGEPCPSAYEYVLTGNATTLDGVEKLIHDLCKRFGIPENEEDGLGLYVPQRALMKVLVGSDTEYYRGNILYLNREAPDRLVITSEADNGDPLLYALRQAFTNLDVEVKETEW
;
A
#
# COMPACT_ATOMS: atom_id res chain seq x y z
N MET A 1 -24.53 15.41 -24.21
CA MET A 1 -23.12 15.55 -23.76
C MET A 1 -22.98 16.85 -22.99
N ASN A 2 -22.41 16.82 -21.80
CA ASN A 2 -22.35 17.98 -20.92
C ASN A 2 -21.31 19.01 -21.42
N THR A 3 -21.78 20.23 -21.77
CA THR A 3 -20.94 21.28 -22.36
C THR A 3 -19.76 21.68 -21.46
N ASN A 4 -19.93 21.54 -20.11
CA ASN A 4 -18.85 21.86 -19.17
C ASN A 4 -17.75 20.80 -19.19
N ILE A 5 -18.08 19.51 -19.37
CA ILE A 5 -17.11 18.44 -19.48
C ILE A 5 -16.31 18.59 -20.78
N GLU A 6 -16.98 18.92 -21.90
CA GLU A 6 -16.30 19.19 -23.17
C GLU A 6 -15.34 20.39 -23.07
N ARG A 7 -15.79 21.46 -22.41
CA ARG A 7 -14.95 22.63 -22.17
C ARG A 7 -13.74 22.28 -21.33
N LEU A 8 -13.93 21.50 -20.24
CA LEU A 8 -12.85 21.06 -19.38
C LEU A 8 -11.84 20.21 -20.16
N SER A 9 -12.31 19.24 -20.95
CA SER A 9 -11.46 18.41 -21.81
C SER A 9 -10.59 19.24 -22.75
N GLN A 10 -11.16 20.29 -23.35
CA GLN A 10 -10.42 21.21 -24.22
C GLN A 10 -9.32 21.97 -23.45
N MET A 11 -9.63 22.43 -22.23
CA MET A 11 -8.68 23.17 -21.39
C MET A 11 -7.53 22.27 -20.92
N LEU A 12 -7.83 21.04 -20.50
CA LEU A 12 -6.85 20.09 -19.97
C LEU A 12 -5.88 19.55 -21.04
N LYS A 13 -6.19 19.67 -22.33
CA LYS A 13 -5.30 19.21 -23.41
C LYS A 13 -3.88 19.78 -23.30
N ARG A 14 -3.72 20.99 -22.79
CA ARG A 14 -2.41 21.65 -22.62
C ARG A 14 -1.48 20.92 -21.63
N HIS A 15 -2.05 20.11 -20.74
CA HIS A 15 -1.31 19.36 -19.73
C HIS A 15 -0.77 18.04 -20.25
N PHE A 16 -1.03 17.69 -21.51
CA PHE A 16 -0.63 16.43 -22.10
C PHE A 16 0.22 16.60 -23.34
N HIS A 17 1.18 15.70 -23.50
CA HIS A 17 1.84 15.43 -24.77
C HIS A 17 1.18 14.20 -25.38
N PHE A 18 0.72 14.33 -26.61
CA PHE A 18 0.07 13.25 -27.35
C PHE A 18 1.00 12.74 -28.44
N TRP A 19 1.10 11.42 -28.59
CA TRP A 19 1.80 10.79 -29.70
C TRP A 19 1.09 9.51 -30.13
N THR A 20 1.41 9.05 -31.33
CA THR A 20 0.88 7.80 -31.87
C THR A 20 1.99 6.74 -31.83
N GLU A 21 1.74 5.65 -31.13
CA GLU A 21 2.57 4.46 -31.15
C GLU A 21 2.01 3.49 -32.18
N VAL A 22 2.87 2.97 -33.05
CA VAL A 22 2.50 1.97 -34.07
C VAL A 22 3.25 0.69 -33.77
N PHE A 23 2.54 -0.41 -33.62
CA PHE A 23 3.10 -1.74 -33.41
C PHE A 23 2.39 -2.74 -34.32
N LYS A 24 3.04 -3.88 -34.55
CA LYS A 24 2.42 -5.00 -35.27
C LYS A 24 1.65 -5.86 -34.32
N ASP A 25 0.39 -6.10 -34.63
CA ASP A 25 -0.41 -7.09 -33.94
C ASP A 25 0.21 -8.49 -34.17
N GLU A 26 0.44 -9.23 -33.10
CA GLU A 26 1.13 -10.52 -33.14
C GLU A 26 0.29 -11.62 -33.83
N GLU A 27 -1.05 -11.50 -33.78
CA GLU A 27 -1.95 -12.52 -34.34
C GLU A 27 -2.26 -12.25 -35.81
N THR A 28 -2.45 -10.98 -36.20
CA THR A 28 -2.86 -10.61 -37.55
C THR A 28 -1.72 -10.13 -38.42
N GLY A 29 -0.62 -9.66 -37.84
CA GLY A 29 0.51 -9.06 -38.54
C GLY A 29 0.21 -7.66 -39.10
N GLU A 30 -0.95 -7.09 -38.80
CA GLU A 30 -1.35 -5.76 -39.24
C GLU A 30 -0.76 -4.67 -38.32
N ASP A 31 -0.54 -3.48 -38.88
CA ASP A 31 -0.10 -2.32 -38.10
C ASP A 31 -1.27 -1.76 -37.30
N VAL A 32 -1.15 -1.76 -35.96
CA VAL A 32 -2.11 -1.17 -35.03
C VAL A 32 -1.53 0.15 -34.50
N SER A 33 -2.32 1.20 -34.59
CA SER A 33 -1.96 2.52 -34.07
C SER A 33 -2.71 2.80 -32.77
N ILE A 34 -1.97 3.13 -31.71
CA ILE A 34 -2.54 3.54 -30.41
C ILE A 34 -2.11 4.98 -30.15
N GLU A 35 -3.10 5.83 -29.84
CA GLU A 35 -2.81 7.16 -29.32
C GLU A 35 -2.37 7.01 -27.84
N ARG A 36 -1.23 7.60 -27.53
CA ARG A 36 -0.67 7.68 -26.17
C ARG A 36 -0.66 9.11 -25.69
N ARG A 37 -0.69 9.29 -24.38
CA ARG A 37 -0.54 10.61 -23.77
C ARG A 37 0.33 10.53 -22.52
N ASP A 38 1.26 11.48 -22.38
CA ASP A 38 2.03 11.72 -21.17
C ASP A 38 1.60 13.02 -20.51
N ILE A 39 1.67 13.04 -19.19
CA ILE A 39 1.38 14.24 -18.41
C ILE A 39 2.63 15.12 -18.42
N LEU A 40 2.47 16.36 -18.89
CA LEU A 40 3.53 17.37 -18.89
C LEU A 40 3.55 18.19 -17.60
N ASP A 41 2.36 18.48 -17.08
CA ASP A 41 2.16 19.32 -15.91
C ASP A 41 0.83 18.96 -15.23
N THR A 42 0.82 18.92 -13.91
CA THR A 42 -0.37 18.63 -13.08
C THR A 42 -0.92 19.88 -12.39
N GLU A 43 -0.31 21.05 -12.59
CA GLU A 43 -0.74 22.30 -11.96
C GLU A 43 -1.94 22.92 -12.70
N LEU A 44 -3.11 22.79 -12.10
CA LEU A 44 -4.35 23.34 -12.64
C LEU A 44 -4.47 24.84 -12.39
N SER A 45 -4.90 25.58 -13.43
CA SER A 45 -5.28 27.00 -13.27
C SER A 45 -6.54 27.14 -12.42
N ASP A 46 -6.76 28.35 -11.89
CA ASP A 46 -7.97 28.69 -11.12
C ASP A 46 -9.26 28.41 -11.92
N GLU A 47 -9.25 28.68 -13.22
CA GLU A 47 -10.40 28.45 -14.10
C GLU A 47 -10.72 26.95 -14.24
N GLU A 48 -9.70 26.11 -14.42
CA GLU A 48 -9.86 24.65 -14.48
C GLU A 48 -10.36 24.09 -13.15
N GLN A 49 -9.78 24.52 -12.04
CA GLN A 49 -10.24 24.11 -10.71
C GLN A 49 -11.69 24.51 -10.43
N GLN A 50 -12.10 25.73 -10.83
CA GLN A 50 -13.48 26.19 -10.68
C GLN A 50 -14.43 25.37 -11.55
N LEU A 51 -14.03 25.04 -12.77
CA LEU A 51 -14.85 24.24 -13.67
C LEU A 51 -15.00 22.80 -13.16
N ILE A 52 -13.92 22.19 -12.66
CA ILE A 52 -13.97 20.87 -11.99
C ILE A 52 -14.94 20.89 -10.81
N LYS A 53 -14.85 21.90 -9.95
CA LYS A 53 -15.78 22.06 -8.80
C LYS A 53 -17.24 22.23 -9.24
N ALA A 54 -17.47 22.97 -10.31
CA ALA A 54 -18.81 23.16 -10.85
C ALA A 54 -19.41 21.85 -11.40
N ILE A 55 -18.62 21.05 -12.11
CA ILE A 55 -19.05 19.74 -12.60
C ILE A 55 -19.23 18.76 -11.44
N ALA A 56 -18.32 18.78 -10.46
CA ALA A 56 -18.38 17.92 -9.27
C ALA A 56 -19.68 18.17 -8.45
N ALA A 57 -20.13 19.41 -8.35
CA ALA A 57 -21.39 19.75 -7.71
C ALA A 57 -22.64 19.18 -8.43
N ASP A 58 -22.50 18.86 -9.73
CA ASP A 58 -23.58 18.31 -10.56
C ASP A 58 -23.51 16.78 -10.75
N ILE A 59 -22.52 16.11 -10.15
CA ILE A 59 -22.31 14.65 -10.24
C ILE A 59 -23.61 13.84 -10.11
N PRO A 60 -24.54 14.12 -9.16
CA PRO A 60 -25.78 13.35 -9.05
C PRO A 60 -26.69 13.40 -10.28
N ASN A 61 -26.55 14.40 -11.15
CA ASN A 61 -27.35 14.62 -12.34
C ASN A 61 -26.68 14.16 -13.63
N LEU A 62 -25.37 13.85 -13.59
CA LEU A 62 -24.64 13.38 -14.77
C LEU A 62 -25.08 11.95 -15.12
N THR A 63 -25.10 11.63 -16.41
CA THR A 63 -25.26 10.25 -16.91
C THR A 63 -24.01 9.42 -16.60
N ASP A 64 -24.11 8.08 -16.69
CA ASP A 64 -22.96 7.20 -16.46
C ASP A 64 -21.82 7.44 -17.47
N ASP A 65 -22.16 7.74 -18.73
CA ASP A 65 -21.18 8.10 -19.76
C ASP A 65 -20.48 9.43 -19.44
N GLU A 66 -21.23 10.42 -18.95
CA GLU A 66 -20.67 11.71 -18.53
C GLU A 66 -19.79 11.58 -17.27
N LEU A 67 -20.18 10.72 -16.32
CA LEU A 67 -19.35 10.40 -15.16
C LEU A 67 -18.05 9.71 -15.58
N HIS A 68 -18.13 8.76 -16.52
CA HIS A 68 -16.96 8.09 -17.04
C HIS A 68 -16.04 9.07 -17.75
N GLN A 69 -16.56 9.89 -18.65
CA GLN A 69 -15.78 10.91 -19.36
C GLN A 69 -15.13 11.89 -18.38
N PHE A 70 -15.89 12.40 -17.42
CA PHE A 70 -15.37 13.34 -16.42
C PHE A 70 -14.23 12.72 -15.60
N ARG A 71 -14.38 11.47 -15.16
CA ARG A 71 -13.33 10.74 -14.47
C ARG A 71 -12.05 10.64 -15.28
N GLU A 72 -12.14 10.24 -16.57
CA GLU A 72 -10.98 10.09 -17.45
C GLU A 72 -10.21 11.42 -17.65
N GLU A 73 -10.93 12.54 -17.68
CA GLU A 73 -10.31 13.85 -17.84
C GLU A 73 -9.58 14.31 -16.58
N ILE A 74 -10.12 14.05 -15.37
CA ILE A 74 -9.58 14.58 -14.12
C ILE A 74 -8.68 13.61 -13.36
N MET A 75 -8.60 12.32 -13.77
CA MET A 75 -7.87 11.28 -13.05
C MET A 75 -6.43 11.67 -12.68
N PRO A 76 -5.66 12.37 -13.54
CA PRO A 76 -4.30 12.75 -13.18
C PRO A 76 -4.22 13.98 -12.25
N PHE A 77 -5.32 14.69 -11.98
CA PHE A 77 -5.30 16.02 -11.38
C PHE A 77 -6.04 16.13 -10.04
N ASP A 78 -7.12 15.38 -9.83
CA ASP A 78 -7.99 15.57 -8.67
C ASP A 78 -8.60 14.27 -8.16
N CYS A 79 -7.81 13.54 -7.33
CA CYS A 79 -8.22 12.28 -6.71
C CYS A 79 -9.48 12.44 -5.83
N LYS A 80 -9.67 13.60 -5.18
CA LYS A 80 -10.84 13.82 -4.29
C LYS A 80 -12.15 13.88 -5.08
N THR A 81 -12.14 14.53 -6.25
CA THR A 81 -13.31 14.54 -7.11
C THR A 81 -13.57 13.17 -7.73
N ILE A 82 -12.54 12.37 -7.97
CA ILE A 82 -12.69 10.96 -8.42
C ILE A 82 -13.43 10.14 -7.37
N ASP A 83 -13.11 10.28 -6.09
CA ASP A 83 -13.85 9.61 -5.00
C ASP A 83 -15.34 9.94 -5.04
N LEU A 84 -15.71 11.21 -5.28
CA LEU A 84 -17.12 11.59 -5.41
C LEU A 84 -17.82 10.87 -6.57
N ILE A 85 -17.12 10.64 -7.69
CA ILE A 85 -17.66 9.90 -8.84
C ILE A 85 -17.87 8.42 -8.46
N TYR A 86 -16.90 7.79 -7.78
CA TYR A 86 -17.03 6.40 -7.34
C TYR A 86 -18.15 6.23 -6.30
N ILE A 87 -18.27 7.16 -5.34
CA ILE A 87 -19.35 7.19 -4.36
C ILE A 87 -20.73 7.25 -5.07
N GLU A 88 -20.86 8.11 -6.07
CA GLU A 88 -22.10 8.21 -6.84
C GLU A 88 -22.40 6.92 -7.63
N ARG A 89 -21.40 6.30 -8.20
CA ARG A 89 -21.57 4.99 -8.90
C ARG A 89 -22.00 3.90 -7.93
N VAL A 90 -21.41 3.83 -6.74
CA VAL A 90 -21.85 2.92 -5.67
C VAL A 90 -23.32 3.18 -5.31
N ARG A 91 -23.72 4.47 -5.17
CA ARG A 91 -25.11 4.87 -4.89
C ARG A 91 -26.08 4.42 -5.99
N ARG A 92 -25.64 4.37 -7.25
CA ARG A 92 -26.39 3.87 -8.40
C ARG A 92 -26.43 2.35 -8.53
N GLY A 93 -25.73 1.63 -7.65
CA GLY A 93 -25.71 0.16 -7.60
C GLY A 93 -24.46 -0.50 -8.15
N ASP A 94 -23.46 0.27 -8.61
CA ASP A 94 -22.15 -0.29 -8.99
C ASP A 94 -21.26 -0.42 -7.74
N GLU A 95 -21.58 -1.41 -6.91
CA GLU A 95 -20.93 -1.65 -5.62
C GLU A 95 -19.40 -1.84 -5.74
N ARG A 96 -18.94 -2.36 -6.89
CA ARG A 96 -17.53 -2.62 -7.17
C ARG A 96 -16.69 -1.33 -7.15
N CYS A 97 -17.28 -0.20 -7.50
CA CYS A 97 -16.58 1.09 -7.47
C CYS A 97 -16.05 1.46 -6.09
N ALA A 98 -16.57 0.85 -5.00
CA ALA A 98 -16.09 1.11 -3.65
C ALA A 98 -14.62 0.72 -3.45
N GLN A 99 -14.09 -0.27 -4.19
CA GLN A 99 -12.68 -0.66 -4.08
C GLN A 99 -11.69 0.42 -4.55
N ALA A 100 -12.16 1.36 -5.35
CA ALA A 100 -11.34 2.43 -5.92
C ALA A 100 -11.46 3.76 -5.15
N ILE A 101 -12.23 3.79 -4.06
CA ILE A 101 -12.37 4.97 -3.20
C ILE A 101 -11.14 5.06 -2.29
N GLU A 102 -10.49 6.23 -2.29
CA GLU A 102 -9.34 6.48 -1.44
C GLU A 102 -9.74 7.02 -0.06
N ASP A 103 -10.87 7.73 0.05
CA ASP A 103 -11.35 8.31 1.31
C ASP A 103 -11.74 7.23 2.33
N VAL A 104 -10.88 7.00 3.31
CA VAL A 104 -11.03 5.93 4.31
C VAL A 104 -12.31 6.07 5.16
N PRO A 105 -12.70 7.26 5.66
CA PRO A 105 -13.98 7.43 6.33
C PRO A 105 -15.17 6.92 5.51
N THR A 106 -15.21 7.23 4.22
CA THR A 106 -16.26 6.75 3.31
C THR A 106 -16.23 5.22 3.16
N LEU A 107 -15.03 4.61 3.07
CA LEU A 107 -14.91 3.15 3.02
C LEU A 107 -15.48 2.50 4.29
N PHE A 108 -15.23 3.06 5.47
CA PHE A 108 -15.83 2.56 6.71
C PHE A 108 -17.37 2.63 6.68
N GLU A 109 -17.93 3.78 6.27
CA GLU A 109 -19.38 3.91 6.17
C GLU A 109 -20.01 2.92 5.17
N LEU A 110 -19.39 2.71 4.02
CA LEU A 110 -19.85 1.75 3.02
C LEU A 110 -19.74 0.31 3.52
N CYS A 111 -18.64 -0.02 4.21
CA CYS A 111 -18.44 -1.32 4.82
C CYS A 111 -19.49 -1.62 5.91
N GLU A 112 -19.82 -0.65 6.76
CA GLU A 112 -20.89 -0.75 7.76
C GLU A 112 -22.26 -0.99 7.12
N LYS A 113 -22.50 -0.45 5.92
CA LYS A 113 -23.72 -0.69 5.12
C LYS A 113 -23.69 -2.03 4.38
N GLY A 114 -22.64 -2.83 4.56
CA GLY A 114 -22.52 -4.16 3.97
C GLY A 114 -21.89 -4.21 2.58
N ASN A 115 -21.28 -3.11 2.11
CA ASN A 115 -20.57 -3.12 0.84
C ASN A 115 -19.29 -3.96 0.96
N ARG A 116 -19.24 -5.09 0.25
CA ARG A 116 -18.15 -6.07 0.31
C ARG A 116 -16.87 -5.57 -0.36
N TRP A 117 -16.98 -4.73 -1.38
CA TRP A 117 -15.83 -4.13 -2.06
C TRP A 117 -15.16 -3.05 -1.22
N ALA A 118 -15.93 -2.31 -0.42
CA ALA A 118 -15.37 -1.40 0.58
C ALA A 118 -14.63 -2.16 1.68
N ALA A 119 -15.14 -3.32 2.10
CA ALA A 119 -14.43 -4.18 3.02
C ALA A 119 -13.11 -4.69 2.41
N TYR A 120 -13.11 -5.07 1.14
CA TYR A 120 -11.89 -5.48 0.44
C TYR A 120 -10.87 -4.35 0.32
N ALA A 121 -11.30 -3.13 0.00
CA ALA A 121 -10.42 -1.96 0.00
C ALA A 121 -9.79 -1.70 1.38
N LEU A 122 -10.58 -1.79 2.46
CA LEU A 122 -10.06 -1.66 3.82
C LEU A 122 -9.09 -2.79 4.19
N TYR A 123 -9.34 -4.02 3.73
CA TYR A 123 -8.40 -5.12 3.87
C TYR A 123 -7.05 -4.76 3.27
N LEU A 124 -7.00 -4.32 2.01
CA LEU A 124 -5.75 -3.96 1.34
C LEU A 124 -5.02 -2.82 2.08
N LYS A 125 -5.76 -1.79 2.52
CA LYS A 125 -5.17 -0.68 3.28
C LYS A 125 -4.57 -1.12 4.62
N TYR A 126 -5.18 -2.06 5.34
CA TYR A 126 -4.59 -2.60 6.58
C TYR A 126 -3.52 -3.66 6.33
N TYR A 127 -3.57 -4.37 5.21
CA TYR A 127 -2.58 -5.37 4.83
C TYR A 127 -1.27 -4.73 4.35
N CYS A 128 -1.36 -3.76 3.43
CA CYS A 128 -0.21 -3.06 2.88
C CYS A 128 0.23 -1.84 3.71
N GLY A 129 -0.67 -1.27 4.51
CA GLY A 129 -0.54 0.05 5.11
C GLY A 129 -0.89 1.17 4.12
N ASP A 130 -1.40 2.28 4.66
CA ASP A 130 -1.65 3.54 3.96
C ASP A 130 -1.29 4.67 4.91
N GLU A 131 -0.01 4.97 4.97
CA GLU A 131 0.54 5.91 5.96
C GLU A 131 0.11 7.35 5.70
N GLU A 132 -0.13 7.71 4.44
CA GLU A 132 -0.62 9.04 4.07
C GLU A 132 -1.98 9.32 4.71
N GLN A 133 -2.79 8.28 4.89
CA GLN A 133 -4.08 8.35 5.57
C GLN A 133 -4.02 7.88 7.04
N GLY A 134 -2.83 7.66 7.57
CA GLY A 134 -2.62 7.25 8.96
C GLY A 134 -3.01 5.80 9.25
N ILE A 135 -3.12 4.95 8.22
CA ILE A 135 -3.37 3.52 8.38
C ILE A 135 -2.05 2.78 8.39
N PHE A 136 -1.76 2.16 9.52
CA PHE A 136 -0.60 1.28 9.67
C PHE A 136 -1.00 -0.16 9.40
N ILE A 137 -0.04 -0.97 8.94
CA ILE A 137 -0.20 -2.42 8.79
C ILE A 137 -0.80 -3.00 10.06
N ASN A 138 -1.87 -3.77 9.91
CA ASN A 138 -2.54 -4.42 11.02
C ASN A 138 -3.23 -5.70 10.53
N MET A 139 -2.56 -6.84 10.67
CA MET A 139 -3.02 -8.13 10.17
C MET A 139 -4.35 -8.58 10.78
N GLN A 140 -4.62 -8.26 12.06
CA GLN A 140 -5.91 -8.60 12.68
C GLN A 140 -7.06 -7.83 12.04
N LYS A 141 -6.86 -6.52 11.76
CA LYS A 141 -7.85 -5.72 11.05
C LYS A 141 -7.95 -6.13 9.58
N ALA A 142 -6.82 -6.39 8.93
CA ALA A 142 -6.79 -6.89 7.56
C ALA A 142 -7.63 -8.18 7.46
N LYS A 143 -7.39 -9.18 8.32
CA LYS A 143 -8.16 -10.43 8.37
C LYS A 143 -9.65 -10.19 8.59
N LYS A 144 -10.00 -9.31 9.53
CA LYS A 144 -11.40 -8.93 9.77
C LYS A 144 -12.09 -8.42 8.50
N TYR A 145 -11.46 -7.48 7.78
CA TYR A 145 -12.06 -6.90 6.57
C TYR A 145 -12.01 -7.87 5.39
N TYR A 146 -10.99 -8.71 5.30
CA TYR A 146 -10.94 -9.82 4.35
C TYR A 146 -12.14 -10.75 4.50
N ASP A 147 -12.46 -11.16 5.75
CA ASP A 147 -13.62 -12.02 6.05
C ASP A 147 -14.94 -11.31 5.73
N MET A 148 -15.05 -10.01 6.04
CA MET A 148 -16.22 -9.19 5.71
C MET A 148 -16.44 -9.03 4.20
N ALA A 149 -15.38 -8.98 3.39
CA ALA A 149 -15.47 -8.96 1.94
C ALA A 149 -16.10 -10.26 1.39
N GLY A 150 -15.96 -11.38 2.11
CA GLY A 150 -16.53 -12.67 1.70
C GLY A 150 -15.94 -13.13 0.36
N ASP A 151 -16.76 -13.80 -0.44
CA ASP A 151 -16.37 -14.29 -1.76
C ASP A 151 -16.75 -13.26 -2.83
N ILE A 152 -15.79 -12.45 -3.27
CA ILE A 152 -15.91 -11.51 -4.38
C ILE A 152 -14.94 -11.90 -5.49
N PRO A 153 -15.25 -11.60 -6.77
CA PRO A 153 -14.36 -11.87 -7.90
C PRO A 153 -13.00 -11.21 -7.71
N TYR A 154 -11.93 -11.93 -8.08
CA TYR A 154 -10.53 -11.46 -8.03
C TYR A 154 -9.99 -11.14 -6.64
N LYS A 155 -10.66 -11.60 -5.59
CA LYS A 155 -10.11 -11.56 -4.25
C LYS A 155 -9.02 -12.61 -4.15
N ASP A 156 -7.83 -12.18 -3.74
CA ASP A 156 -6.74 -13.09 -3.46
C ASP A 156 -7.12 -14.04 -2.31
N GLU A 157 -6.65 -15.27 -2.37
CA GLU A 157 -6.80 -16.18 -1.23
C GLU A 157 -6.06 -15.58 -0.02
N TRP A 158 -6.68 -15.65 1.14
CA TRP A 158 -5.99 -15.31 2.37
C TRP A 158 -4.94 -16.38 2.63
N ASP A 159 -3.70 -16.00 2.50
CA ASP A 159 -2.61 -16.86 2.90
C ASP A 159 -2.38 -16.67 4.40
N ASP A 160 -2.95 -17.58 5.20
CA ASP A 160 -2.63 -17.68 6.62
C ASP A 160 -1.21 -18.22 6.82
N LYS A 161 -0.69 -18.79 5.76
CA LYS A 161 0.65 -19.25 5.59
C LYS A 161 1.23 -18.42 4.43
N GLU A 162 1.79 -17.27 4.70
CA GLU A 162 3.03 -17.02 4.01
C GLU A 162 3.92 -18.18 4.48
N GLU A 163 3.85 -19.31 3.78
CA GLU A 163 5.01 -20.18 3.77
C GLU A 163 6.15 -19.23 3.47
N PRO A 164 7.16 -19.15 4.34
CA PRO A 164 8.32 -18.34 4.03
C PRO A 164 8.65 -18.67 2.58
N GLY A 165 8.54 -17.69 1.67
CA GLY A 165 8.77 -17.91 0.26
C GLY A 165 10.09 -18.62 0.15
N GLU A 166 10.31 -19.40 -0.92
CA GLU A 166 11.61 -20.08 -1.08
C GLU A 166 12.69 -19.10 -0.66
N PRO A 167 13.55 -19.44 0.31
CA PRO A 167 14.45 -18.50 0.96
C PRO A 167 15.15 -17.67 -0.10
N CYS A 168 15.05 -16.35 0.02
CA CYS A 168 15.76 -15.45 -0.88
C CYS A 168 17.24 -15.85 -0.80
N PRO A 169 17.96 -16.06 -1.91
CA PRO A 169 19.32 -16.58 -1.88
C PRO A 169 20.32 -15.72 -1.11
N SER A 170 19.92 -14.54 -0.66
CA SER A 170 20.70 -13.68 0.23
C SER A 170 19.90 -13.30 1.47
N ALA A 171 20.20 -13.96 2.58
CA ALA A 171 19.73 -13.53 3.89
C ALA A 171 20.88 -12.93 4.69
N TYR A 172 20.55 -11.99 5.56
CA TYR A 172 21.52 -11.39 6.47
C TYR A 172 21.20 -11.80 7.91
N GLU A 173 22.21 -12.33 8.60
CA GLU A 173 22.16 -12.52 10.04
C GLU A 173 22.80 -11.34 10.75
N TYR A 174 22.03 -10.70 11.63
CA TYR A 174 22.51 -9.71 12.57
C TYR A 174 22.73 -10.39 13.90
N VAL A 175 23.99 -10.64 14.24
CA VAL A 175 24.37 -11.22 15.53
C VAL A 175 24.54 -10.09 16.52
N LEU A 176 23.61 -9.92 17.43
CA LEU A 176 23.63 -8.91 18.46
C LEU A 176 24.25 -9.51 19.73
N THR A 177 25.33 -8.91 20.18
CA THR A 177 25.97 -9.25 21.46
C THR A 177 25.92 -8.05 22.39
N GLY A 178 25.61 -8.32 23.67
CA GLY A 178 25.46 -7.27 24.66
C GLY A 178 25.07 -7.85 26.02
N ASN A 179 24.84 -6.96 26.99
CA ASN A 179 24.31 -7.45 28.24
C ASN A 179 22.83 -7.92 28.09
N ALA A 180 22.41 -8.86 28.92
CA ALA A 180 21.09 -9.45 28.86
C ALA A 180 19.97 -8.38 28.87
N THR A 181 20.10 -7.34 29.69
CA THR A 181 19.08 -6.27 29.79
C THR A 181 18.92 -5.48 28.49
N THR A 182 20.03 -5.23 27.76
CA THR A 182 19.97 -4.55 26.46
C THR A 182 19.28 -5.42 25.42
N LEU A 183 19.62 -6.70 25.39
CA LEU A 183 19.02 -7.65 24.45
C LEU A 183 17.54 -7.90 24.76
N ASP A 184 17.15 -7.99 26.05
CA ASP A 184 15.76 -8.06 26.49
C ASP A 184 14.98 -6.80 26.05
N GLY A 185 15.65 -5.65 26.02
CA GLY A 185 15.10 -4.40 25.49
C GLY A 185 14.81 -4.47 24.00
N VAL A 186 15.70 -5.08 23.20
CA VAL A 186 15.50 -5.30 21.76
C VAL A 186 14.33 -6.22 21.50
N GLU A 187 14.30 -7.39 22.18
CA GLU A 187 13.20 -8.35 22.04
C GLU A 187 11.86 -7.72 22.42
N LYS A 188 11.81 -7.06 23.58
CA LYS A 188 10.60 -6.35 24.01
C LYS A 188 10.12 -5.31 22.99
N LEU A 189 11.03 -4.54 22.42
CA LEU A 189 10.69 -3.55 21.40
C LEU A 189 10.05 -4.22 20.19
N ILE A 190 10.61 -5.32 19.73
CA ILE A 190 10.09 -6.07 18.57
C ILE A 190 8.72 -6.68 18.90
N HIS A 191 8.54 -7.29 20.08
CA HIS A 191 7.25 -7.79 20.53
C HIS A 191 6.17 -6.67 20.63
N ASP A 192 6.56 -5.51 21.20
CA ASP A 192 5.65 -4.38 21.32
C ASP A 192 5.23 -3.85 19.94
N LEU A 193 6.14 -3.93 18.95
CA LEU A 193 5.84 -3.60 17.56
C LEU A 193 4.88 -4.58 16.92
N CYS A 194 5.12 -5.88 17.05
CA CYS A 194 4.21 -6.92 16.57
C CYS A 194 2.80 -6.70 17.11
N LYS A 195 2.70 -6.47 18.42
CA LYS A 195 1.42 -6.19 19.05
C LYS A 195 0.76 -4.92 18.54
N ARG A 196 1.54 -3.85 18.34
CA ARG A 196 1.04 -2.56 17.83
C ARG A 196 0.50 -2.68 16.40
N PHE A 197 1.18 -3.44 15.55
CA PHE A 197 0.80 -3.62 14.14
C PHE A 197 -0.13 -4.82 13.92
N GLY A 198 -0.52 -5.55 14.97
CA GLY A 198 -1.41 -6.70 14.87
C GLY A 198 -0.78 -7.89 14.14
N ILE A 199 0.55 -8.00 14.18
CA ILE A 199 1.29 -9.10 13.57
C ILE A 199 1.23 -10.29 14.51
N PRO A 200 0.79 -11.49 14.06
CA PRO A 200 0.76 -12.66 14.90
C PRO A 200 2.19 -13.12 15.25
N GLU A 201 2.39 -13.51 16.51
CA GLU A 201 3.60 -14.20 16.92
C GLU A 201 3.47 -15.67 16.48
N ASN A 202 4.43 -16.14 15.69
CA ASN A 202 4.43 -17.53 15.27
C ASN A 202 5.20 -18.37 16.32
N GLU A 203 4.46 -19.04 17.21
CA GLU A 203 5.02 -19.86 18.27
C GLU A 203 5.31 -21.33 17.83
N GLU A 204 4.72 -21.79 16.70
CA GLU A 204 4.68 -23.22 16.40
C GLU A 204 5.96 -23.76 15.77
N ASP A 205 6.77 -22.96 15.09
CA ASP A 205 7.92 -23.46 14.33
C ASP A 205 9.30 -23.15 14.95
N GLY A 206 9.35 -22.51 16.10
CA GLY A 206 10.62 -22.11 16.73
C GLY A 206 11.42 -21.08 15.94
N LEU A 207 10.82 -20.47 14.94
CA LEU A 207 11.43 -19.52 14.00
C LEU A 207 11.33 -18.06 14.45
N GLY A 208 10.74 -17.79 15.62
CA GLY A 208 10.72 -16.43 16.15
C GLY A 208 9.59 -15.54 15.62
N LEU A 209 9.75 -14.27 15.86
CA LEU A 209 8.77 -13.21 15.55
C LEU A 209 8.91 -12.69 14.14
N TYR A 210 7.77 -12.45 13.53
CA TYR A 210 7.61 -11.96 12.18
C TYR A 210 7.27 -10.46 12.18
N VAL A 211 8.25 -9.59 11.93
CA VAL A 211 8.03 -8.14 11.94
C VAL A 211 8.39 -7.55 10.59
N PRO A 212 7.49 -6.80 9.92
CA PRO A 212 7.89 -6.03 8.76
C PRO A 212 9.03 -5.07 9.14
N GLN A 213 10.14 -5.16 8.43
CA GLN A 213 11.33 -4.32 8.69
C GLN A 213 10.99 -2.83 8.64
N ARG A 214 10.08 -2.43 7.76
CA ARG A 214 9.58 -1.05 7.66
C ARG A 214 8.96 -0.57 8.96
N ALA A 215 8.15 -1.42 9.64
CA ALA A 215 7.56 -1.08 10.92
C ALA A 215 8.63 -0.87 12.00
N LEU A 216 9.65 -1.72 12.01
CA LEU A 216 10.79 -1.61 12.92
C LEU A 216 11.56 -0.31 12.67
N MET A 217 11.86 0.01 11.41
CA MET A 217 12.56 1.23 11.03
C MET A 217 11.81 2.50 11.43
N LYS A 218 10.51 2.56 11.18
CA LYS A 218 9.68 3.72 11.53
C LYS A 218 9.68 4.00 13.03
N VAL A 219 9.64 2.98 13.85
CA VAL A 219 9.62 3.15 15.30
C VAL A 219 11.00 3.45 15.88
N LEU A 220 12.05 2.83 15.35
CA LEU A 220 13.41 3.02 15.85
C LEU A 220 14.03 4.35 15.42
N VAL A 221 13.76 4.79 14.19
CA VAL A 221 14.45 5.95 13.58
C VAL A 221 13.50 7.09 13.25
N GLY A 222 12.18 6.86 13.26
CA GLY A 222 11.17 7.86 12.87
C GLY A 222 11.24 8.23 11.38
N SER A 223 11.90 7.41 10.57
CA SER A 223 12.17 7.70 9.17
C SER A 223 11.24 6.89 8.27
N ASP A 224 10.53 7.59 7.37
CA ASP A 224 9.80 7.02 6.26
C ASP A 224 10.79 6.79 5.11
N THR A 225 11.53 5.70 5.14
CA THR A 225 12.37 5.35 4.00
C THR A 225 11.56 4.53 3.02
N GLU A 226 11.37 5.04 1.79
CA GLU A 226 10.65 4.37 0.69
C GLU A 226 11.24 3.02 0.26
N TYR A 227 12.38 2.64 0.82
CA TYR A 227 13.19 1.50 0.39
C TYR A 227 12.73 0.13 0.89
N TYR A 228 11.72 0.05 1.77
CA TYR A 228 11.41 -1.21 2.45
C TYR A 228 10.02 -1.73 2.17
N ARG A 229 9.91 -2.51 1.11
CA ARG A 229 8.78 -3.43 0.93
C ARG A 229 9.01 -4.63 1.84
N GLY A 230 8.19 -4.70 2.88
CA GLY A 230 7.86 -5.83 3.71
C GLY A 230 8.88 -6.96 3.82
N ASN A 231 9.94 -6.77 4.61
CA ASN A 231 10.87 -7.84 4.90
C ASN A 231 10.57 -8.45 6.26
N ILE A 232 10.73 -9.73 6.30
CA ILE A 232 10.46 -10.58 7.43
C ILE A 232 11.71 -10.64 8.29
N LEU A 233 11.53 -10.48 9.61
CA LEU A 233 12.59 -10.64 10.59
C LEU A 233 12.32 -11.86 11.44
N TYR A 234 13.29 -12.77 11.52
CA TYR A 234 13.27 -13.88 12.46
C TYR A 234 14.14 -13.54 13.66
N LEU A 235 13.57 -13.70 14.86
CA LEU A 235 14.28 -13.48 16.12
C LEU A 235 14.61 -14.82 16.77
N ASN A 236 15.89 -15.02 17.08
CA ASN A 236 16.33 -16.21 17.81
C ASN A 236 17.27 -15.84 18.97
N ARG A 237 16.82 -16.07 20.20
CA ARG A 237 17.64 -15.88 21.40
C ARG A 237 18.48 -17.12 21.63
N GLU A 238 19.72 -17.11 21.16
CA GLU A 238 20.63 -18.26 21.28
C GLU A 238 21.26 -18.39 22.67
N ALA A 239 21.52 -17.26 23.34
CA ALA A 239 22.08 -17.19 24.67
C ALA A 239 21.68 -15.91 25.41
N PRO A 240 21.82 -15.81 26.72
CA PRO A 240 21.46 -14.60 27.47
C PRO A 240 22.16 -13.35 26.98
N ASP A 241 23.32 -13.47 26.37
CA ASP A 241 24.15 -12.39 25.83
C ASP A 241 24.22 -12.37 24.28
N ARG A 242 23.39 -13.20 23.61
CA ARG A 242 23.39 -13.35 22.16
C ARG A 242 21.99 -13.49 21.59
N LEU A 243 21.63 -12.54 20.73
CA LEU A 243 20.40 -12.52 19.96
C LEU A 243 20.73 -12.48 18.47
N VAL A 244 20.13 -13.35 17.68
CA VAL A 244 20.27 -13.36 16.22
C VAL A 244 18.97 -12.86 15.60
N ILE A 245 19.08 -11.90 14.70
CA ILE A 245 17.98 -11.43 13.86
C ILE A 245 18.34 -11.81 12.42
N THR A 246 17.52 -12.64 11.80
CA THR A 246 17.67 -12.97 10.38
C THR A 246 16.69 -12.14 9.57
N SER A 247 17.17 -11.54 8.48
CA SER A 247 16.37 -10.72 7.59
C SER A 247 16.53 -11.24 6.16
N GLU A 248 15.42 -11.41 5.48
CA GLU A 248 15.39 -11.79 4.05
C GLU A 248 15.65 -10.61 3.10
N ALA A 249 16.06 -9.46 3.63
CA ALA A 249 16.19 -8.24 2.84
C ALA A 249 17.59 -8.03 2.27
N ASP A 250 17.63 -7.58 1.04
CA ASP A 250 18.84 -7.10 0.36
C ASP A 250 19.50 -5.87 1.02
N ASN A 251 18.91 -5.31 2.08
CA ASN A 251 19.30 -4.03 2.68
C ASN A 251 19.41 -4.10 4.20
N GLY A 252 20.31 -4.93 4.72
CA GLY A 252 20.59 -5.01 6.15
C GLY A 252 21.10 -3.72 6.82
N ASP A 253 21.70 -2.83 6.06
CA ASP A 253 22.31 -1.61 6.58
C ASP A 253 21.37 -0.70 7.38
N PRO A 254 20.11 -0.46 6.99
CA PRO A 254 19.22 0.40 7.75
C PRO A 254 18.72 -0.21 9.06
N LEU A 255 18.49 -1.51 9.13
CA LEU A 255 18.15 -2.19 10.38
C LEU A 255 19.34 -2.07 11.35
N LEU A 256 20.55 -2.33 10.87
CA LEU A 256 21.78 -2.18 11.60
C LEU A 256 21.96 -0.76 12.13
N TYR A 257 21.74 0.23 11.28
CA TYR A 257 21.79 1.64 11.66
C TYR A 257 20.77 1.96 12.75
N ALA A 258 19.51 1.52 12.59
CA ALA A 258 18.44 1.73 13.55
C ALA A 258 18.75 1.10 14.91
N LEU A 259 19.22 -0.15 14.91
CA LEU A 259 19.58 -0.85 16.14
C LEU A 259 20.75 -0.14 16.86
N ARG A 260 21.78 0.30 16.15
CA ARG A 260 22.90 1.06 16.72
C ARG A 260 22.49 2.42 17.28
N GLN A 261 21.52 3.08 16.65
CA GLN A 261 20.97 4.35 17.15
C GLN A 261 20.11 4.16 18.41
N ALA A 262 19.31 3.10 18.45
CA ALA A 262 18.43 2.83 19.57
C ALA A 262 19.16 2.24 20.80
N PHE A 263 20.25 1.50 20.58
CA PHE A 263 20.95 0.74 21.63
C PHE A 263 22.47 1.00 21.55
N THR A 264 22.96 1.98 22.31
CA THR A 264 24.36 2.43 22.28
C THR A 264 25.38 1.41 22.79
N ASN A 265 24.97 0.38 23.53
CA ASN A 265 25.81 -0.65 24.10
C ASN A 265 25.59 -2.02 23.45
N LEU A 266 25.27 -2.03 22.18
CA LEU A 266 24.99 -3.23 21.40
C LEU A 266 26.10 -3.40 20.37
N ASP A 267 26.80 -4.52 20.41
CA ASP A 267 27.69 -4.93 19.32
C ASP A 267 26.85 -5.72 18.30
N VAL A 268 26.97 -5.36 17.04
CA VAL A 268 26.26 -6.02 15.94
C VAL A 268 27.25 -6.45 14.89
N GLU A 269 27.35 -7.75 14.69
CA GLU A 269 28.06 -8.40 13.59
C GLU A 269 27.05 -8.78 12.51
N VAL A 270 27.32 -8.41 11.27
CA VAL A 270 26.47 -8.76 10.12
C VAL A 270 27.12 -9.89 9.34
N LYS A 271 26.37 -10.93 9.08
CA LYS A 271 26.82 -12.07 8.27
C LYS A 271 25.85 -12.21 7.10
N GLU A 272 26.40 -12.30 5.91
CA GLU A 272 25.66 -12.76 4.75
C GLU A 272 25.57 -14.29 4.82
N THR A 273 24.36 -14.84 4.77
CA THR A 273 24.13 -16.28 4.79
C THR A 273 23.53 -16.70 3.46
N GLU A 274 24.07 -17.78 2.90
CA GLU A 274 23.39 -18.54 1.83
C GLU A 274 22.38 -19.46 2.51
N TRP A 275 21.13 -19.40 2.11
CA TRP A 275 20.08 -20.33 2.56
C TRP A 275 20.14 -21.61 1.73
#